data_8d5df4188e63f9a7a401caf6fb605127
#
_entry.id   8d5df4188e63f9a7a401caf6fb605127
#
_cell.length_a   1.000
_cell.length_b   1.000
_cell.length_c   1.000
_cell.angle_alpha   90.00
_cell.angle_beta   90.00
_cell.angle_gamma   90.00
#
_symmetry.space_group_name_H-M   'P 1'
#
loop_
_entity.id
_entity.type
_entity.pdbx_description
1 polymer ?
#
loop_
_entity_poly.entity_id
_entity_poly.type
_entity_poly.pdbx_seq_one_letter_code
_entity_poly.pdbx_strand_id
1 'polypeptide(L)' 'MKELLTYIVQSLVDHPDEVSVTEHKVDGETILEVRVADGDMGKVIGRQGRIVKQIRVLMRAVAQRKGKKVSVEILD' A
#
# COMPACT_ATOMS: atom_id res chain seq x y z
N MET A 1 7.64 6.41 4.57
CA MET A 1 6.45 5.55 4.55
C MET A 1 6.20 4.90 3.21
N LYS A 2 6.43 5.61 2.13
CA LYS A 2 6.31 5.06 0.77
C LYS A 2 7.23 3.85 0.59
N GLU A 3 8.46 3.94 1.08
CA GLU A 3 9.44 2.86 0.95
C GLU A 3 9.00 1.60 1.69
N LEU A 4 8.42 1.76 2.88
CA LEU A 4 7.92 0.63 3.64
C LEU A 4 6.80 -0.07 2.90
N LEU A 5 5.83 0.68 2.39
CA LEU A 5 4.72 0.12 1.64
C LEU A 5 5.20 -0.59 0.38
N THR A 6 6.14 0.03 -0.34
CA THR A 6 6.73 -0.57 -1.53
C THR A 6 7.35 -1.93 -1.20
N TYR A 7 8.13 -1.99 -0.13
CA TYR A 7 8.77 -3.23 0.29
C TYR A 7 7.74 -4.31 0.62
N ILE A 8 6.70 -3.94 1.36
CA ILE A 8 5.65 -4.88 1.74
C ILE A 8 4.99 -5.47 0.50
N VAL A 9 4.59 -4.60 -0.44
CA VAL A 9 3.91 -5.04 -1.66
C VAL A 9 4.82 -5.89 -2.53
N GLN A 10 6.09 -5.48 -2.69
CA GLN A 10 7.05 -6.26 -3.47
C GLN A 10 7.25 -7.65 -2.90
N SER A 11 7.12 -7.80 -1.58
CA SER A 11 7.29 -9.09 -0.92
C SER A 11 6.11 -10.05 -1.16
N LEU A 12 4.97 -9.53 -1.63
CA LEU A 12 3.76 -10.31 -1.81
C LEU A 12 3.54 -10.77 -3.26
N VAL A 13 4.14 -10.09 -4.22
CA VAL A 13 3.81 -10.25 -5.64
C VAL A 13 4.85 -11.09 -6.37
N ASP A 14 4.46 -11.58 -7.56
CA ASP A 14 5.37 -12.35 -8.42
C ASP A 14 6.23 -11.43 -9.30
N HIS A 15 5.79 -10.19 -9.52
CA HIS A 15 6.48 -9.23 -10.38
C HIS A 15 6.82 -7.97 -9.58
N PRO A 16 7.79 -8.05 -8.66
CA PRO A 16 8.10 -6.90 -7.80
C PRO A 16 8.64 -5.71 -8.56
N ASP A 17 9.23 -5.92 -9.74
CA ASP A 17 9.73 -4.83 -10.59
C ASP A 17 8.60 -4.00 -11.20
N GLU A 18 7.36 -4.49 -11.17
CA GLU A 18 6.20 -3.76 -11.67
C GLU A 18 5.42 -3.06 -10.56
N VAL A 19 5.90 -3.12 -9.32
CA VAL A 19 5.26 -2.42 -8.22
C VAL A 19 5.62 -0.94 -8.28
N SER A 20 4.61 -0.09 -8.17
CA SER A 20 4.78 1.37 -8.18
C SER A 20 3.91 1.95 -7.08
N VAL A 21 4.50 2.81 -6.24
CA VAL A 21 3.77 3.51 -5.18
C VAL A 21 3.94 5.00 -5.41
N THR A 22 2.83 5.70 -5.54
CA THR A 22 2.80 7.15 -5.74
C THR A 22 2.24 7.81 -4.50
N GLU A 23 2.84 8.91 -4.09
CA GLU A 23 2.44 9.63 -2.89
C GLU A 23 1.82 10.96 -3.26
N HIS A 24 0.64 11.23 -2.70
CA HIS A 24 -0.07 12.51 -2.85
C HIS A 24 -0.42 13.05 -1.48
N LYS A 25 -0.48 14.38 -1.36
CA LYS A 25 -0.96 15.01 -0.14
C LYS A 25 -2.23 15.79 -0.44
N VAL A 26 -3.29 15.51 0.32
CA VAL A 26 -4.59 16.16 0.19
C VAL A 26 -5.06 16.54 1.59
N ASP A 27 -5.22 17.85 1.83
CA ASP A 27 -5.71 18.37 3.12
C ASP A 27 -4.94 17.83 4.32
N GLY A 28 -3.60 17.73 4.18
CA GLY A 28 -2.74 17.27 5.28
C GLY A 28 -2.67 15.76 5.42
N GLU A 29 -3.40 15.01 4.60
CA GLU A 29 -3.36 13.57 4.61
C GLU A 29 -2.48 13.06 3.45
N THR A 30 -1.66 12.06 3.73
CA THR A 30 -0.85 11.40 2.70
C THR A 30 -1.63 10.23 2.12
N ILE A 31 -1.79 10.21 0.80
CA ILE A 31 -2.45 9.12 0.09
C ILE A 31 -1.38 8.37 -0.69
N LEU A 32 -1.25 7.07 -0.42
CA LEU A 32 -0.30 6.21 -1.11
C LEU A 32 -1.07 5.32 -2.07
N GLU A 33 -0.82 5.51 -3.38
CA GLU A 33 -1.48 4.76 -4.44
C GLU A 33 -0.55 3.67 -4.93
N VAL A 34 -1.02 2.44 -4.89
CA VAL A 34 -0.22 1.27 -5.24
C VAL A 34 -0.71 0.68 -6.56
N ARG A 35 0.22 0.43 -7.47
CA ARG A 35 -0.05 -0.30 -8.72
C ARG A 35 0.86 -1.52 -8.77
N VAL A 36 0.31 -2.61 -9.25
CA VAL A 36 1.04 -3.87 -9.42
C VAL A 36 0.73 -4.45 -10.79
N ALA A 37 1.46 -5.51 -11.18
CA ALA A 37 1.16 -6.22 -12.40
C ALA A 37 -0.27 -6.79 -12.34
N ASP A 38 -0.93 -6.87 -13.51
CA ASP A 38 -2.34 -7.28 -13.58
C ASP A 38 -2.59 -8.61 -12.86
N GLY A 39 -1.72 -9.57 -13.01
CA GLY A 39 -1.90 -10.88 -12.38
C GLY A 39 -1.60 -10.91 -10.88
N ASP A 40 -1.09 -9.81 -10.32
CA ASP A 40 -0.66 -9.76 -8.93
C ASP A 40 -1.65 -9.08 -7.98
N MET A 41 -2.72 -8.47 -8.52
CA MET A 41 -3.71 -7.77 -7.69
C MET A 41 -4.26 -8.65 -6.57
N GLY A 42 -4.62 -9.89 -6.90
CA GLY A 42 -5.17 -10.79 -5.90
C GLY A 42 -4.23 -11.11 -4.75
N LYS A 43 -2.92 -11.02 -5.01
CA LYS A 43 -1.92 -11.29 -3.98
C LYS A 43 -1.80 -10.16 -2.97
N VAL A 44 -2.15 -8.95 -3.37
CA VAL A 44 -2.12 -7.77 -2.50
C VAL A 44 -3.46 -7.58 -1.80
N ILE A 45 -4.55 -7.87 -2.48
CA ILE A 45 -5.90 -7.78 -1.90
C ILE A 45 -6.12 -8.93 -0.92
N GLY A 46 -5.81 -10.16 -1.36
CA GLY A 46 -6.03 -11.35 -0.56
C GLY A 46 -7.49 -11.78 -0.59
N ARG A 47 -7.75 -12.97 -0.02
CA ARG A 47 -9.10 -13.51 0.04
C ARG A 47 -9.97 -12.60 0.89
N GLN A 48 -11.07 -12.16 0.31
CA GLN A 48 -12.03 -11.28 0.99
C GLN A 48 -11.40 -9.96 1.46
N GLY A 49 -10.32 -9.54 0.80
CA GLY A 49 -9.66 -8.28 1.13
C GLY A 49 -8.83 -8.32 2.41
N ARG A 50 -8.49 -9.50 2.91
CA ARG A 50 -7.82 -9.61 4.22
C ARG A 50 -6.40 -9.08 4.21
N ILE A 51 -5.67 -9.27 3.11
CA ILE A 51 -4.27 -8.81 3.06
C ILE A 51 -4.23 -7.28 3.01
N VAL A 52 -5.00 -6.67 2.11
CA VAL A 52 -4.99 -5.21 2.00
C VAL A 52 -5.49 -4.55 3.28
N LYS A 53 -6.43 -5.19 3.97
CA LYS A 53 -6.91 -4.68 5.25
C LYS A 53 -5.79 -4.63 6.28
N GLN A 54 -4.97 -5.66 6.35
CA GLN A 54 -3.84 -5.70 7.28
C GLN A 54 -2.76 -4.70 6.87
N ILE A 55 -2.52 -4.52 5.59
CA ILE A 55 -1.58 -3.50 5.10
C ILE A 55 -2.04 -2.12 5.58
N ARG A 56 -3.34 -1.83 5.46
CA ARG A 56 -3.87 -0.54 5.90
C ARG A 56 -3.71 -0.33 7.40
N VAL A 57 -3.96 -1.37 8.19
CA VAL A 57 -3.80 -1.30 9.65
C VAL A 57 -2.34 -1.01 10.00
N LEU A 58 -1.41 -1.72 9.38
CA LEU A 58 0.01 -1.53 9.64
C LEU A 58 0.47 -0.13 9.26
N MET A 59 0.10 0.34 8.07
CA MET A 59 0.52 1.66 7.61
C MET A 59 -0.06 2.77 8.47
N ARG A 60 -1.31 2.62 8.91
CA ARG A 60 -1.94 3.58 9.79
C ARG A 60 -1.22 3.64 11.14
N ALA A 61 -0.83 2.49 11.69
CA ALA A 61 -0.11 2.44 12.95
C ALA A 61 1.25 3.13 12.86
N VAL A 62 1.98 2.90 11.77
CA VAL A 62 3.28 3.55 11.55
C VAL A 62 3.09 5.05 11.41
N ALA A 63 2.05 5.49 10.69
CA ALA A 63 1.76 6.90 10.48
C ALA A 63 1.45 7.60 11.81
N GLN A 64 0.65 6.95 12.66
CA GLN A 64 0.30 7.50 13.96
C GLN A 64 1.52 7.77 14.83
N ARG A 65 2.50 6.89 14.77
CA ARG A 65 3.75 7.08 15.52
C ARG A 65 4.51 8.30 15.06
N LYS A 66 4.31 8.72 13.81
CA LYS A 66 4.97 9.89 13.23
C LYS A 66 4.08 11.13 13.27
N GLY A 67 2.91 11.03 13.89
CA GLY A 67 1.96 12.13 13.96
C GLY A 67 1.36 12.48 12.62
N LYS A 68 1.23 11.49 11.71
CA LYS A 68 0.74 11.70 10.34
C LYS A 68 -0.52 10.89 10.10
N LYS A 69 -1.28 11.29 9.07
CA LYS A 69 -2.42 10.55 8.57
C LYS A 69 -2.07 9.98 7.20
N VAL A 70 -2.33 8.70 6.99
CA VAL A 70 -2.04 8.05 5.72
C VAL A 70 -3.21 7.17 5.31
N SER A 71 -3.46 7.12 4.00
CA SER A 71 -4.42 6.20 3.39
C SER A 71 -3.69 5.40 2.31
N VAL A 72 -4.08 4.15 2.14
CA VAL A 72 -3.52 3.28 1.11
C VAL A 72 -4.62 2.91 0.12
N GLU A 73 -4.37 3.14 -1.16
CA GLU A 73 -5.29 2.79 -2.24
C GLU A 73 -4.58 1.85 -3.20
N ILE A 74 -5.27 0.77 -3.56
CA ILE A 74 -4.76 -0.19 -4.55
C ILE A 74 -5.48 0.13 -5.86
N LEU A 75 -4.72 0.45 -6.89
CA LEU A 75 -5.26 0.85 -8.19
C LEU A 75 -5.11 -0.27 -9.22
N ASP A 76 -6.08 -0.36 -10.11
CA ASP A 76 -6.04 -1.33 -11.21
C ASP A 76 -5.01 -0.91 -12.28
#